data_a010ada1366e8f6c3071e7a5e85a6333
#
_entry.id   a010ada1366e8f6c3071e7a5e85a6333
#
_cell.length_a   1.000
_cell.length_b   1.000
_cell.length_c   1.000
_cell.angle_alpha   90.00
_cell.angle_beta   90.00
_cell.angle_gamma   90.00
#
_symmetry.space_group_name_H-M   'P 1'
#
loop_
_entity.id
_entity.type
_entity.pdbx_description
1 polymer ?
#
loop_
_entity_poly.entity_id
_entity_poly.type
_entity_poly.pdbx_seq_one_letter_code
_entity_poly.pdbx_strand_id
1 'polypeptide(L)'
;NYNRRNKDVRLYELGNIYLPKSLPVTELPDERTMFTLGMYGTGDFFDMKGVCEEFFEKIGMKKKMEYDPASGKPFLHPGRQADMVYEGTVVGYLGEVHPLVADNYGIGERAYIAMIDIKSVLEFANFDRKFTGIAKYPAVTRDISMLVPKQVLAGQIEDILAQRGGKILESYQLFDIYEGSQIKG
;
A
#
# COMPACT_ATOMS: atom_id res chain seq x y z
N ASN A 1 -14.37 -10.21 -18.22
CA ASN A 1 -15.14 -10.01 -16.97
C ASN A 1 -16.40 -9.16 -17.24
N TYR A 2 -16.28 -8.00 -17.87
CA TYR A 2 -17.40 -7.11 -18.20
C TYR A 2 -18.56 -7.84 -18.93
N ASN A 3 -18.25 -8.55 -20.01
CA ASN A 3 -19.26 -9.31 -20.80
C ASN A 3 -19.90 -10.46 -20.02
N ARG A 4 -19.28 -10.91 -18.92
CA ARG A 4 -19.82 -11.94 -18.02
C ARG A 4 -20.55 -11.35 -16.81
N ARG A 5 -20.73 -10.00 -16.77
CA ARG A 5 -21.34 -9.25 -15.66
C ARG A 5 -20.67 -9.53 -14.29
N ASN A 6 -19.39 -9.84 -14.30
CA ASN A 6 -18.64 -10.02 -13.07
C ASN A 6 -18.38 -8.65 -12.43
N LYS A 7 -18.99 -8.40 -11.28
CA LYS A 7 -18.93 -7.11 -10.57
C LYS A 7 -17.76 -7.01 -9.58
N ASP A 8 -17.12 -8.12 -9.28
CA ASP A 8 -15.97 -8.16 -8.37
C ASP A 8 -14.79 -8.80 -9.10
N VAL A 9 -13.76 -8.01 -9.36
CA VAL A 9 -12.61 -8.44 -10.16
C VAL A 9 -11.32 -8.02 -9.48
N ARG A 10 -10.40 -8.99 -9.37
CA ARG A 10 -9.03 -8.79 -8.91
C ARG A 10 -8.09 -9.41 -9.92
N LEU A 11 -7.17 -8.61 -10.41
CA LEU A 11 -6.22 -8.98 -11.45
C LEU A 11 -4.81 -8.58 -11.04
N TYR A 12 -3.84 -9.30 -11.57
CA TYR A 12 -2.44 -8.89 -11.50
C TYR A 12 -1.74 -9.22 -12.81
N GLU A 13 -0.67 -8.49 -13.07
CA GLU A 13 0.22 -8.71 -14.19
C GLU A 13 1.66 -8.46 -13.75
N LEU A 14 2.57 -9.33 -14.19
CA LEU A 14 4.00 -9.12 -14.10
C LEU A 14 4.51 -8.93 -15.53
N GLY A 15 4.94 -7.72 -15.86
CA GLY A 15 5.33 -7.37 -17.21
C GLY A 15 6.37 -6.27 -17.28
N ASN A 16 6.98 -6.10 -18.44
CA ASN A 16 7.97 -5.07 -18.64
C ASN A 16 7.38 -3.82 -19.26
N ILE A 17 7.78 -2.66 -18.74
CA ILE A 17 7.55 -1.35 -19.35
C ILE A 17 8.86 -0.84 -19.96
N TYR A 18 8.74 -0.03 -21.00
CA TYR A 18 9.86 0.51 -21.75
C TYR A 18 9.78 2.02 -21.74
N LEU A 19 10.71 2.67 -21.05
CA LEU A 19 10.73 4.11 -20.88
C LEU A 19 11.80 4.71 -21.81
N PRO A 20 11.41 5.47 -22.84
CA PRO A 20 12.38 6.10 -23.73
C PRO A 20 13.17 7.16 -22.96
N LYS A 21 14.49 7.20 -23.14
CA LYS A 21 15.35 8.18 -22.50
C LYS A 21 15.29 9.54 -23.20
N SER A 22 14.97 9.53 -24.51
CA SER A 22 14.80 10.72 -25.32
C SER A 22 13.79 10.49 -26.46
N LEU A 23 13.21 11.57 -26.97
CA LEU A 23 12.39 11.52 -28.19
C LEU A 23 13.01 12.46 -29.24
N PRO A 24 13.17 12.01 -30.53
CA PRO A 24 12.91 10.66 -31.03
C PRO A 24 13.81 9.60 -30.39
N VAL A 25 13.32 8.35 -30.32
CA VAL A 25 14.06 7.23 -29.73
C VAL A 25 15.30 6.92 -30.56
N THR A 26 16.50 7.12 -30.01
CA THR A 26 17.80 6.89 -30.68
C THR A 26 18.65 5.80 -30.01
N GLU A 27 18.22 5.36 -28.81
CA GLU A 27 18.88 4.33 -28.02
C GLU A 27 17.84 3.38 -27.36
N LEU A 28 18.29 2.27 -26.81
CA LEU A 28 17.42 1.34 -26.10
C LEU A 28 16.76 2.03 -24.89
N PRO A 29 15.44 1.84 -24.72
CA PRO A 29 14.72 2.38 -23.57
C PRO A 29 15.20 1.76 -22.27
N ASP A 30 14.89 2.42 -21.15
CA ASP A 30 14.99 1.81 -19.81
C ASP A 30 13.88 0.78 -19.67
N GLU A 31 14.25 -0.48 -19.53
CA GLU A 31 13.34 -1.60 -19.36
C GLU A 31 13.17 -1.91 -17.87
N ARG A 32 11.94 -1.88 -17.40
CA ARG A 32 11.61 -2.17 -16.00
C ARG A 32 10.53 -3.22 -15.90
N THR A 33 10.75 -4.20 -15.03
CA THR A 33 9.75 -5.19 -14.69
C THR A 33 8.86 -4.62 -13.59
N MET A 34 7.56 -4.53 -13.90
CA MET A 34 6.55 -4.00 -12.97
C MET A 34 5.58 -5.11 -12.57
N PHE A 35 5.23 -5.12 -11.28
CA PHE A 35 4.13 -5.92 -10.78
C PHE A 35 2.92 -5.01 -10.59
N THR A 36 1.92 -5.20 -11.42
CA THR A 36 0.72 -4.38 -11.47
C THR A 36 -0.45 -5.15 -10.89
N LEU A 37 -1.20 -4.51 -9.99
CA LEU A 37 -2.40 -5.02 -9.36
C LEU A 37 -3.58 -4.13 -9.76
N GLY A 38 -4.76 -4.73 -9.94
CA GLY A 38 -6.00 -4.01 -10.22
C GLY A 38 -7.19 -4.69 -9.56
N MET A 39 -8.08 -3.90 -8.97
CA MET A 39 -9.34 -4.40 -8.44
C MET A 39 -10.47 -3.41 -8.67
N TYR A 40 -11.69 -3.92 -8.80
CA TYR A 40 -12.92 -3.15 -8.70
C TYR A 40 -14.04 -4.01 -8.11
N GLY A 41 -15.08 -3.38 -7.59
CA GLY A 41 -16.21 -4.04 -6.95
C GLY A 41 -16.22 -3.87 -5.45
N THR A 42 -16.07 -4.93 -4.68
CA THR A 42 -16.21 -4.93 -3.22
C THR A 42 -14.99 -4.40 -2.46
N GLY A 43 -13.84 -4.25 -3.11
CA GLY A 43 -12.62 -3.76 -2.48
C GLY A 43 -12.53 -2.24 -2.39
N ASP A 44 -11.70 -1.75 -1.50
CA ASP A 44 -11.39 -0.34 -1.32
C ASP A 44 -9.88 -0.03 -1.37
N PHE A 45 -9.51 1.21 -1.06
CA PHE A 45 -8.10 1.63 -1.00
C PHE A 45 -7.29 0.82 0.01
N PHE A 46 -7.88 0.50 1.16
CA PHE A 46 -7.20 -0.23 2.22
C PHE A 46 -7.05 -1.72 1.89
N ASP A 47 -7.99 -2.29 1.14
CA ASP A 47 -7.83 -3.65 0.60
C ASP A 47 -6.65 -3.72 -0.36
N MET A 48 -6.52 -2.76 -1.30
CA MET A 48 -5.37 -2.70 -2.20
C MET A 48 -4.06 -2.53 -1.42
N LYS A 49 -4.07 -1.64 -0.43
CA LYS A 49 -2.92 -1.42 0.46
C LYS A 49 -2.53 -2.71 1.18
N GLY A 50 -3.50 -3.42 1.76
CA GLY A 50 -3.28 -4.70 2.44
C GLY A 50 -2.67 -5.77 1.54
N VAL A 51 -3.11 -5.87 0.28
CA VAL A 51 -2.51 -6.79 -0.71
C VAL A 51 -1.05 -6.43 -0.98
N CYS A 52 -0.72 -5.14 -1.11
CA CYS A 52 0.66 -4.70 -1.28
C CYS A 52 1.51 -5.02 -0.04
N GLU A 53 1.00 -4.78 1.16
CA GLU A 53 1.69 -5.07 2.42
C GLU A 53 1.96 -6.57 2.58
N GLU A 54 0.99 -7.43 2.27
CA GLU A 54 1.16 -8.88 2.28
C GLU A 54 2.24 -9.32 1.28
N PHE A 55 2.28 -8.72 0.08
CA PHE A 55 3.32 -8.97 -0.90
C PHE A 55 4.71 -8.62 -0.35
N PHE A 56 4.88 -7.42 0.23
CA PHE A 56 6.16 -7.00 0.81
C PHE A 56 6.60 -7.89 1.98
N GLU A 57 5.67 -8.31 2.82
CA GLU A 57 5.94 -9.26 3.90
C GLU A 57 6.42 -10.61 3.34
N LYS A 58 5.75 -11.12 2.29
CA LYS A 58 6.10 -12.42 1.68
C LYS A 58 7.48 -12.42 1.04
N ILE A 59 7.93 -11.31 0.50
CA ILE A 59 9.31 -11.19 -0.01
C ILE A 59 10.33 -10.83 1.08
N GLY A 60 9.88 -10.70 2.35
CA GLY A 60 10.76 -10.56 3.51
C GLY A 60 11.24 -9.14 3.80
N MET A 61 10.53 -8.13 3.34
CA MET A 61 10.75 -6.74 3.72
C MET A 61 10.21 -6.53 5.15
N LYS A 62 11.12 -6.31 6.11
CA LYS A 62 10.80 -6.34 7.55
C LYS A 62 10.46 -4.99 8.15
N LYS A 63 10.88 -3.91 7.51
CA LYS A 63 10.58 -2.57 8.00
C LYS A 63 9.21 -2.12 7.51
N LYS A 64 8.64 -1.17 8.23
CA LYS A 64 7.35 -0.59 7.87
C LYS A 64 7.44 0.14 6.52
N MET A 65 6.46 -0.09 5.66
CA MET A 65 6.27 0.68 4.43
C MET A 65 5.69 2.04 4.80
N GLU A 66 6.27 3.10 4.27
CA GLU A 66 5.75 4.45 4.35
C GLU A 66 4.87 4.74 3.11
N TYR A 67 3.84 5.57 3.31
CA TYR A 67 2.92 5.95 2.24
C TYR A 67 2.90 7.47 2.12
N ASP A 68 3.49 7.99 1.02
CA ASP A 68 3.51 9.43 0.75
C ASP A 68 2.26 9.81 -0.08
N PRO A 69 1.32 10.59 0.48
CA PRO A 69 0.13 11.02 -0.23
C PRO A 69 0.40 12.00 -1.37
N ALA A 70 1.61 12.58 -1.43
CA ALA A 70 2.01 13.54 -2.47
C ALA A 70 2.43 12.88 -3.79
N SER A 71 1.93 11.70 -4.10
CA SER A 71 2.25 10.90 -5.29
C SER A 71 2.05 11.64 -6.62
N GLY A 72 1.03 12.51 -6.73
CA GLY A 72 0.81 13.41 -7.88
C GLY A 72 0.54 12.71 -9.22
N LYS A 73 0.06 11.46 -9.22
CA LYS A 73 -0.27 10.74 -10.44
C LYS A 73 -1.59 11.26 -11.03
N PRO A 74 -1.61 11.85 -12.23
CA PRO A 74 -2.82 12.50 -12.80
C PRO A 74 -3.93 11.51 -13.17
N PHE A 75 -3.61 10.23 -13.32
CA PHE A 75 -4.57 9.17 -13.63
C PHE A 75 -5.15 8.52 -12.37
N LEU A 76 -4.72 8.95 -11.17
CA LEU A 76 -5.26 8.54 -9.88
C LEU A 76 -6.09 9.66 -9.25
N HIS A 77 -6.99 9.30 -8.37
CA HIS A 77 -7.79 10.25 -7.61
C HIS A 77 -6.90 11.08 -6.67
N PRO A 78 -6.93 12.42 -6.71
CA PRO A 78 -5.97 13.28 -6.02
C PRO A 78 -5.94 13.11 -4.50
N GLY A 79 -7.07 12.71 -3.88
CA GLY A 79 -7.17 12.48 -2.44
C GLY A 79 -7.09 11.01 -2.03
N ARG A 80 -6.87 10.07 -2.95
CA ARG A 80 -6.83 8.63 -2.68
C ARG A 80 -5.71 7.96 -3.49
N GLN A 81 -4.49 8.44 -3.29
CA GLN A 81 -3.28 7.90 -3.90
C GLN A 81 -2.11 8.06 -2.94
N ALA A 82 -1.12 7.21 -3.08
CA ALA A 82 0.13 7.33 -2.35
C ALA A 82 1.29 6.67 -3.12
N ASP A 83 2.48 7.22 -2.97
CA ASP A 83 3.72 6.51 -3.30
C ASP A 83 4.08 5.58 -2.13
N MET A 84 4.53 4.38 -2.45
CA MET A 84 5.04 3.40 -1.49
C MET A 84 6.53 3.62 -1.35
N VAL A 85 6.95 4.02 -0.15
CA VAL A 85 8.34 4.38 0.15
C VAL A 85 8.90 3.40 1.18
N TYR A 86 10.02 2.79 0.86
CA TYR A 86 10.73 1.89 1.75
C TYR A 86 12.17 2.33 1.94
N GLU A 87 12.56 2.62 3.18
CA GLU A 87 13.89 3.14 3.52
C GLU A 87 14.32 4.36 2.64
N GLY A 88 13.36 5.25 2.39
CA GLY A 88 13.58 6.46 1.57
C GLY A 88 13.56 6.23 0.05
N THR A 89 13.34 4.99 -0.41
CA THR A 89 13.26 4.64 -1.84
C THR A 89 11.79 4.45 -2.24
N VAL A 90 11.34 5.13 -3.29
CA VAL A 90 10.02 4.89 -3.88
C VAL A 90 10.06 3.56 -4.63
N VAL A 91 9.31 2.58 -4.14
CA VAL A 91 9.25 1.23 -4.72
C VAL A 91 7.99 0.98 -5.57
N GLY A 92 7.06 1.93 -5.55
CA GLY A 92 5.82 1.83 -6.31
C GLY A 92 4.80 2.89 -5.89
N TYR A 93 3.58 2.74 -6.37
CA TYR A 93 2.46 3.59 -5.99
C TYR A 93 1.15 2.80 -6.00
N LEU A 94 0.14 3.31 -5.30
CA LEU A 94 -1.22 2.79 -5.33
C LEU A 94 -2.24 3.92 -5.27
N GLY A 95 -3.47 3.61 -5.69
CA GLY A 95 -4.55 4.58 -5.56
C GLY A 95 -5.83 4.15 -6.25
N GLU A 96 -6.87 4.96 -6.02
CA GLU A 96 -8.12 4.89 -6.77
C GLU A 96 -7.89 5.49 -8.17
N VAL A 97 -8.37 4.82 -9.19
CA VAL A 97 -8.34 5.34 -10.56
C VAL A 97 -9.17 6.62 -10.63
N HIS A 98 -8.65 7.64 -11.30
CA HIS A 98 -9.36 8.91 -11.45
C HIS A 98 -10.72 8.67 -12.14
N PRO A 99 -11.84 9.23 -11.66
CA PRO A 99 -13.17 8.99 -12.24
C PRO A 99 -13.23 9.22 -13.76
N LEU A 100 -12.63 10.28 -14.26
CA LEU A 100 -12.57 10.55 -15.70
C LEU A 100 -11.82 9.48 -16.49
N VAL A 101 -10.79 8.88 -15.88
CA VAL A 101 -10.07 7.77 -16.50
C VAL A 101 -10.93 6.50 -16.48
N ALA A 102 -11.60 6.22 -15.37
CA ALA A 102 -12.52 5.10 -15.27
C ALA A 102 -13.65 5.20 -16.31
N ASP A 103 -14.24 6.38 -16.48
CA ASP A 103 -15.28 6.65 -17.47
C ASP A 103 -14.79 6.41 -18.91
N ASN A 104 -13.56 6.84 -19.25
CA ASN A 104 -12.96 6.61 -20.56
C ASN A 104 -12.81 5.12 -20.90
N TYR A 105 -12.68 4.27 -19.90
CA TYR A 105 -12.59 2.81 -20.06
C TYR A 105 -13.93 2.10 -19.81
N GLY A 106 -15.02 2.84 -19.56
CA GLY A 106 -16.34 2.28 -19.29
C GLY A 106 -16.40 1.50 -17.97
N ILE A 107 -15.57 1.85 -16.99
CA ILE A 107 -15.58 1.25 -15.66
C ILE A 107 -16.60 2.02 -14.82
N GLY A 108 -17.76 1.44 -14.59
CA GLY A 108 -18.88 2.05 -13.84
C GLY A 108 -18.73 1.99 -12.31
N GLU A 109 -17.68 1.39 -11.81
CA GLU A 109 -17.42 1.18 -10.39
C GLU A 109 -16.07 1.83 -10.01
N ARG A 110 -15.83 2.05 -8.70
CA ARG A 110 -14.51 2.47 -8.25
C ARG A 110 -13.49 1.37 -8.53
N ALA A 111 -12.37 1.75 -9.11
CA ALA A 111 -11.27 0.85 -9.38
C ALA A 111 -10.02 1.32 -8.64
N TYR A 112 -9.25 0.38 -8.15
CA TYR A 112 -8.00 0.62 -7.44
C TYR A 112 -6.88 -0.11 -8.16
N ILE A 113 -5.74 0.54 -8.26
CA ILE A 113 -4.55 -0.04 -8.86
C ILE A 113 -3.34 0.16 -7.94
N ALA A 114 -2.39 -0.75 -8.06
CA ALA A 114 -1.05 -0.59 -7.54
C ALA A 114 -0.04 -1.01 -8.60
N MET A 115 1.12 -0.36 -8.61
CA MET A 115 2.23 -0.69 -9.48
C MET A 115 3.52 -0.68 -8.66
N ILE A 116 4.25 -1.80 -8.68
CA ILE A 116 5.45 -2.03 -7.89
C ILE A 116 6.61 -2.28 -8.83
N ASP A 117 7.70 -1.53 -8.67
CA ASP A 117 8.95 -1.76 -9.39
C ASP A 117 9.69 -2.95 -8.77
N ILE A 118 9.74 -4.06 -9.50
CA ILE A 118 10.33 -5.31 -9.02
C ILE A 118 11.82 -5.15 -8.74
N LYS A 119 12.55 -4.40 -9.55
CA LYS A 119 13.98 -4.18 -9.32
C LYS A 119 14.21 -3.48 -7.98
N SER A 120 13.44 -2.42 -7.72
CA SER A 120 13.56 -1.67 -6.47
C SER A 120 13.25 -2.51 -5.23
N VAL A 121 12.21 -3.35 -5.27
CA VAL A 121 11.86 -4.18 -4.10
C VAL A 121 12.83 -5.36 -3.90
N LEU A 122 13.43 -5.90 -4.96
CA LEU A 122 14.39 -6.99 -4.84
C LEU A 122 15.67 -6.58 -4.11
N GLU A 123 16.02 -5.30 -4.12
CA GLU A 123 17.15 -4.76 -3.35
C GLU A 123 16.94 -4.90 -1.83
N PHE A 124 15.68 -4.93 -1.39
CA PHE A 124 15.28 -5.05 0.01
C PHE A 124 14.73 -6.43 0.39
N ALA A 125 14.48 -7.29 -0.60
CA ALA A 125 13.91 -8.61 -0.37
C ALA A 125 14.86 -9.50 0.44
N ASN A 126 14.28 -10.27 1.36
CA ASN A 126 15.03 -11.23 2.16
C ASN A 126 14.25 -12.54 2.28
N PHE A 127 14.73 -13.55 1.58
CA PHE A 127 14.14 -14.89 1.58
C PHE A 127 14.72 -15.82 2.67
N ASP A 128 15.70 -15.35 3.45
CA ASP A 128 16.26 -16.11 4.58
C ASP A 128 15.29 -16.10 5.76
N ARG A 129 14.46 -17.13 5.84
CA ARG A 129 13.47 -17.31 6.91
C ARG A 129 14.08 -18.13 8.03
N LYS A 130 14.22 -17.52 9.21
CA LYS A 130 14.66 -18.21 10.43
C LYS A 130 13.45 -18.55 11.29
N PHE A 131 13.42 -19.78 11.78
CA PHE A 131 12.44 -20.18 12.77
C PHE A 131 12.63 -19.37 14.06
N THR A 132 11.55 -18.77 14.53
CA THR A 132 11.48 -18.15 15.86
C THR A 132 10.65 -19.03 16.76
N GLY A 133 11.19 -19.45 17.90
CA GLY A 133 10.48 -20.28 18.85
C GLY A 133 9.21 -19.60 19.38
N ILE A 134 8.18 -20.40 19.66
CA ILE A 134 6.93 -19.91 20.25
C ILE A 134 7.24 -19.32 21.64
N ALA A 135 6.62 -18.19 21.96
CA ALA A 135 6.75 -17.56 23.26
C ALA A 135 6.36 -18.53 24.39
N LYS A 136 7.17 -18.61 25.44
CA LYS A 136 6.93 -19.51 26.59
C LYS A 136 5.71 -19.09 27.42
N TYR A 137 5.39 -17.79 27.42
CA TYR A 137 4.29 -17.21 28.20
C TYR A 137 3.25 -16.63 27.26
N PRO A 138 1.95 -16.69 27.64
CA PRO A 138 0.90 -16.06 26.84
C PRO A 138 1.05 -14.55 26.81
N ALA A 139 0.69 -13.93 25.67
CA ALA A 139 0.65 -12.48 25.53
C ALA A 139 -0.47 -11.88 26.38
N VAL A 140 -0.28 -10.65 26.83
CA VAL A 140 -1.28 -9.85 27.53
C VAL A 140 -1.67 -8.68 26.66
N THR A 141 -2.95 -8.58 26.32
CA THR A 141 -3.48 -7.45 25.52
C THR A 141 -3.87 -6.28 26.41
N ARG A 142 -3.73 -5.07 25.89
CA ARG A 142 -4.16 -3.82 26.49
C ARG A 142 -4.72 -2.90 25.41
N ASP A 143 -5.89 -2.32 25.66
CA ASP A 143 -6.49 -1.33 24.78
C ASP A 143 -6.13 0.07 25.26
N ILE A 144 -5.83 0.95 24.34
CA ILE A 144 -5.53 2.35 24.57
C ILE A 144 -6.54 3.18 23.78
N SER A 145 -7.35 3.97 24.47
CA SER A 145 -8.23 4.96 23.86
C SER A 145 -7.61 6.35 24.00
N MET A 146 -7.58 7.11 22.92
CA MET A 146 -6.99 8.44 22.93
C MET A 146 -7.78 9.41 22.03
N LEU A 147 -7.77 10.68 22.39
CA LEU A 147 -8.26 11.76 21.54
C LEU A 147 -7.07 12.38 20.81
N VAL A 148 -7.15 12.44 19.50
CA VAL A 148 -6.09 13.01 18.67
C VAL A 148 -6.65 14.00 17.67
N PRO A 149 -5.92 15.08 17.35
CA PRO A 149 -6.29 15.99 16.27
C PRO A 149 -6.31 15.26 14.91
N LYS A 150 -7.22 15.68 14.01
CA LYS A 150 -7.42 15.03 12.69
C LYS A 150 -6.18 14.98 11.80
N GLN A 151 -5.26 15.91 11.99
CA GLN A 151 -3.98 15.96 11.25
C GLN A 151 -2.95 14.93 11.71
N VAL A 152 -3.17 14.28 12.86
CA VAL A 152 -2.28 13.23 13.34
C VAL A 152 -2.58 11.92 12.61
N LEU A 153 -1.60 11.41 11.92
CA LEU A 153 -1.72 10.16 11.18
C LEU A 153 -1.59 8.95 12.13
N ALA A 154 -2.36 7.89 11.87
CA ALA A 154 -2.27 6.64 12.63
C ALA A 154 -0.83 6.11 12.69
N GLY A 155 -0.09 6.19 11.58
CA GLY A 155 1.31 5.79 11.52
C GLY A 155 2.23 6.50 12.52
N GLN A 156 1.97 7.79 12.83
CA GLN A 156 2.76 8.52 13.83
C GLN A 156 2.54 7.99 15.25
N ILE A 157 1.31 7.56 15.55
CA ILE A 157 0.97 6.92 16.83
C ILE A 157 1.63 5.55 16.94
N GLU A 158 1.56 4.77 15.88
CA GLU A 158 2.18 3.46 15.79
C GLU A 158 3.70 3.53 15.97
N ASP A 159 4.36 4.52 15.39
CA ASP A 159 5.79 4.75 15.54
C ASP A 159 6.18 5.05 17.00
N ILE A 160 5.36 5.83 17.71
CA ILE A 160 5.55 6.09 19.15
C ILE A 160 5.37 4.80 19.95
N LEU A 161 4.34 4.00 19.64
CA LEU A 161 4.09 2.73 20.32
C LEU A 161 5.27 1.76 20.11
N ALA A 162 5.75 1.63 18.88
CA ALA A 162 6.91 0.79 18.56
C ALA A 162 8.18 1.24 19.32
N GLN A 163 8.45 2.55 19.35
CA GLN A 163 9.62 3.10 20.03
C GLN A 163 9.55 2.93 21.56
N ARG A 164 8.36 3.12 22.16
CA ARG A 164 8.20 3.11 23.62
C ARG A 164 7.88 1.73 24.18
N GLY A 165 7.27 0.84 23.41
CA GLY A 165 6.95 -0.52 23.81
C GLY A 165 8.16 -1.42 24.01
N GLY A 166 9.28 -1.11 23.34
CA GLY A 166 10.55 -1.81 23.49
C GLY A 166 10.43 -3.33 23.23
N LYS A 167 11.18 -4.11 23.98
CA LYS A 167 11.25 -5.57 23.78
C LYS A 167 10.03 -6.35 24.30
N ILE A 168 9.14 -5.69 25.03
CA ILE A 168 7.94 -6.33 25.62
C ILE A 168 6.75 -6.25 24.68
N LEU A 169 6.75 -5.26 23.78
CA LEU A 169 5.69 -5.09 22.79
C LEU A 169 5.88 -6.12 21.66
N GLU A 170 4.95 -7.05 21.54
CA GLU A 170 4.94 -8.06 20.48
C GLU A 170 4.24 -7.54 19.21
N SER A 171 3.08 -6.88 19.38
CA SER A 171 2.30 -6.32 18.28
C SER A 171 1.39 -5.20 18.76
N TYR A 172 0.92 -4.40 17.82
CA TYR A 172 -0.14 -3.40 18.03
C TYR A 172 -1.03 -3.40 16.79
N GLN A 173 -2.29 -3.03 16.99
CA GLN A 173 -3.27 -2.94 15.92
C GLN A 173 -4.25 -1.82 16.21
N LEU A 174 -4.50 -0.96 15.23
CA LEU A 174 -5.62 -0.04 15.24
C LEU A 174 -6.88 -0.84 14.90
N PHE A 175 -7.86 -0.87 15.81
CA PHE A 175 -9.08 -1.66 15.65
C PHE A 175 -10.35 -0.82 15.52
N ASP A 176 -10.31 0.45 15.93
CA ASP A 176 -11.46 1.34 15.82
C ASP A 176 -11.06 2.81 15.70
N ILE A 177 -11.79 3.57 14.88
CA ILE A 177 -11.70 5.02 14.75
C ILE A 177 -13.11 5.58 14.83
N TYR A 178 -13.38 6.37 15.86
CA TYR A 178 -14.65 7.04 16.02
C TYR A 178 -14.53 8.55 15.76
N GLU A 179 -15.32 9.04 14.82
CA GLU A 179 -15.51 10.48 14.58
C GLU A 179 -16.97 10.83 14.86
N GLY A 180 -17.23 11.65 15.86
CA GLY A 180 -18.59 12.04 16.21
C GLY A 180 -18.69 13.44 16.79
N SER A 181 -19.88 14.05 16.68
CA SER A 181 -20.19 15.38 17.21
C SER A 181 -20.04 15.52 18.73
N GLN A 182 -19.93 14.41 19.44
CA GLN A 182 -19.71 14.37 20.90
C GLN A 182 -18.24 14.58 21.27
N ILE A 183 -17.31 14.42 20.31
CA ILE A 183 -15.90 14.68 20.52
C ILE A 183 -15.64 16.13 20.15
N LYS A 184 -15.58 17.00 21.16
CA LYS A 184 -15.15 18.38 20.98
C LYS A 184 -13.62 18.38 20.92
N GLY A 185 -13.05 18.48 19.73
CA GLY A 185 -11.65 18.73 19.49
C GLY A 185 -11.37 20.19 19.26
#